data_65765d94fcec177c94aa9ea8fa8406a9
#
_entry.id   65765d94fcec177c94aa9ea8fa8406a9
#
_cell.length_a   1.000
_cell.length_b   1.000
_cell.length_c   1.000
_cell.angle_alpha   90.00
_cell.angle_beta   90.00
_cell.angle_gamma   90.00
#
_symmetry.space_group_name_H-M   'P 1'
#
loop_
_entity.id
_entity.type
_entity.pdbx_description
1 polymer ?
#
loop_
_entity_poly.entity_id
_entity_poly.type
_entity_poly.pdbx_seq_one_letter_code
_entity_poly.pdbx_strand_id
1 'polypeptide(L)'
;VLELISVTAGYERGNPVVRNAGLTIAPGEAVGLLGPSGCGKSTIARVAALLHRPDSGRVVIDGEPARGWRHRAPREQRTAFGVVFQQPRMSADPRLRLADLIAEPLRATGLKPDDRVGELAATVGLGADLLSRRPHEVSDGQLQRACLARSLALRPRWLICDEMTAMLDASTTAALVGVVEDYRAETGAGLLAVGHDRRLLERWCGRTVAWDALGSAGEGR
;
A
#
# COMPACT_ATOMS: atom_id res chain seq x y z
N VAL A 1 -4.55 0.57 -15.49
CA VAL A 1 -5.43 -0.35 -14.75
C VAL A 1 -4.58 -1.36 -14.00
N LEU A 2 -4.90 -1.63 -12.72
CA LEU A 2 -4.33 -2.72 -11.94
C LEU A 2 -5.35 -3.86 -11.84
N GLU A 3 -4.98 -5.07 -12.27
CA GLU A 3 -5.89 -6.20 -12.29
C GLU A 3 -5.27 -7.42 -11.60
N LEU A 4 -6.04 -8.04 -10.75
CA LEU A 4 -5.79 -9.38 -10.21
C LEU A 4 -6.75 -10.34 -10.92
N ILE A 5 -6.23 -11.35 -11.61
CA ILE A 5 -7.03 -12.26 -12.42
C ILE A 5 -6.87 -13.67 -11.89
N SER A 6 -7.95 -14.22 -11.33
CA SER A 6 -8.04 -15.59 -10.79
C SER A 6 -6.90 -15.93 -9.82
N VAL A 7 -6.54 -14.97 -8.95
CA VAL A 7 -5.41 -15.11 -8.03
C VAL A 7 -5.71 -16.11 -6.93
N THR A 8 -4.85 -17.13 -6.81
CA THR A 8 -4.80 -18.02 -5.65
C THR A 8 -3.44 -17.86 -4.99
N ALA A 9 -3.42 -17.65 -3.67
CA ALA A 9 -2.20 -17.37 -2.94
C ALA A 9 -2.26 -17.84 -1.48
N GLY A 10 -1.13 -18.27 -0.94
CA GLY A 10 -0.96 -18.66 0.44
C GLY A 10 0.50 -18.56 0.87
N TYR A 11 0.78 -18.93 2.10
CA TYR A 11 2.14 -18.93 2.66
C TYR A 11 2.70 -20.35 2.78
N GLU A 12 1.81 -21.33 2.83
CA GLU A 12 2.13 -22.75 2.90
C GLU A 12 1.67 -23.45 1.61
N ARG A 13 2.53 -24.32 1.07
CA ARG A 13 2.24 -25.04 -0.15
C ARG A 13 1.00 -25.94 0.03
N GLY A 14 0.01 -25.79 -0.84
CA GLY A 14 -1.24 -26.56 -0.79
C GLY A 14 -2.31 -26.02 0.16
N ASN A 15 -2.01 -24.96 0.93
CA ASN A 15 -2.96 -24.30 1.82
C ASN A 15 -3.15 -22.83 1.46
N PRO A 16 -3.84 -22.51 0.35
CA PRO A 16 -4.05 -21.13 -0.05
C PRO A 16 -5.05 -20.42 0.87
N VAL A 17 -4.69 -19.21 1.28
CA VAL A 17 -5.54 -18.30 2.06
C VAL A 17 -6.50 -17.54 1.14
N VAL A 18 -6.08 -17.28 -0.09
CA VAL A 18 -6.84 -16.62 -1.15
C VAL A 18 -7.11 -17.64 -2.25
N ARG A 19 -8.35 -17.72 -2.75
CA ARG A 19 -8.74 -18.65 -3.80
C ARG A 19 -9.47 -17.90 -4.91
N ASN A 20 -8.98 -18.02 -6.15
CA ASN A 20 -9.61 -17.50 -7.37
C ASN A 20 -10.08 -16.04 -7.27
N ALA A 21 -9.29 -15.19 -6.60
CA ALA A 21 -9.66 -13.80 -6.38
C ALA A 21 -9.49 -12.97 -7.65
N GLY A 22 -10.51 -12.16 -7.97
CA GLY A 22 -10.49 -11.18 -9.04
C GLY A 22 -10.72 -9.76 -8.48
N LEU A 23 -9.90 -8.80 -8.91
CA LEU A 23 -10.04 -7.40 -8.54
C LEU A 23 -9.48 -6.52 -9.63
N THR A 24 -10.22 -5.48 -10.00
CA THR A 24 -9.76 -4.46 -10.96
C THR A 24 -9.83 -3.10 -10.29
N ILE A 25 -8.80 -2.28 -10.50
CA ILE A 25 -8.71 -0.90 -10.02
C ILE A 25 -8.34 -0.04 -11.22
N ALA A 26 -9.19 0.93 -11.55
CA ALA A 26 -8.90 1.90 -12.60
C ALA A 26 -7.92 2.99 -12.10
N PRO A 27 -7.18 3.67 -13.00
CA PRO A 27 -6.44 4.87 -12.64
C PRO A 27 -7.35 5.90 -11.97
N GLY A 28 -6.92 6.49 -10.87
CA GLY A 28 -7.71 7.43 -10.08
C GLY A 28 -8.83 6.81 -9.25
N GLU A 29 -9.13 5.53 -9.39
CA GLU A 29 -10.15 4.86 -8.60
C GLU A 29 -9.63 4.54 -7.18
N ALA A 30 -10.49 4.72 -6.16
CA ALA A 30 -10.28 4.19 -4.81
C ALA A 30 -11.19 2.99 -4.58
N VAL A 31 -10.59 1.84 -4.32
CA VAL A 31 -11.28 0.59 -4.01
C VAL A 31 -10.98 0.18 -2.57
N GLY A 32 -12.04 0.04 -1.76
CA GLY A 32 -11.96 -0.51 -0.42
C GLY A 32 -12.17 -2.02 -0.42
N LEU A 33 -11.24 -2.79 0.13
CA LEU A 33 -11.41 -4.23 0.36
C LEU A 33 -11.80 -4.48 1.81
N LEU A 34 -13.03 -4.91 2.01
CA LEU A 34 -13.62 -5.14 3.33
C LEU A 34 -13.73 -6.62 3.65
N GLY A 35 -13.31 -7.03 4.83
CA GLY A 35 -13.48 -8.41 5.31
C GLY A 35 -12.99 -8.59 6.75
N PRO A 36 -13.30 -9.72 7.39
CA PRO A 36 -12.85 -10.02 8.74
C PRO A 36 -11.33 -10.12 8.84
N SER A 37 -10.81 -9.96 10.06
CA SER A 37 -9.37 -10.16 10.29
C SER A 37 -8.97 -11.60 9.98
N GLY A 38 -7.78 -11.77 9.37
CA GLY A 38 -7.23 -13.08 9.05
C GLY A 38 -7.78 -13.75 7.78
N CYS A 39 -8.78 -13.19 7.09
CA CYS A 39 -9.35 -13.82 5.89
C CYS A 39 -8.43 -13.81 4.65
N GLY A 40 -7.34 -13.03 4.64
CA GLY A 40 -6.39 -13.00 3.52
C GLY A 40 -6.26 -11.65 2.81
N LYS A 41 -6.88 -10.58 3.30
CA LYS A 41 -6.82 -9.23 2.70
C LYS A 41 -5.39 -8.73 2.50
N SER A 42 -4.55 -8.86 3.54
CA SER A 42 -3.13 -8.47 3.44
C SER A 42 -2.36 -9.34 2.44
N THR A 43 -2.80 -10.57 2.19
CA THR A 43 -2.21 -11.42 1.14
C THR A 43 -2.54 -10.86 -0.24
N ILE A 44 -3.79 -10.46 -0.49
CA ILE A 44 -4.19 -9.76 -1.72
C ILE A 44 -3.42 -8.45 -1.89
N ALA A 45 -3.33 -7.63 -0.84
CA ALA A 45 -2.55 -6.39 -0.87
C ALA A 45 -1.08 -6.64 -1.27
N ARG A 46 -0.44 -7.65 -0.69
CA ARG A 46 0.93 -8.04 -1.03
C ARG A 46 1.08 -8.60 -2.44
N VAL A 47 0.10 -9.37 -2.93
CA VAL A 47 0.09 -9.86 -4.32
C VAL A 47 -0.07 -8.68 -5.27
N ALA A 48 -1.03 -7.79 -5.04
CA ALA A 48 -1.24 -6.59 -5.86
C ALA A 48 0.02 -5.74 -5.96
N ALA A 49 0.74 -5.55 -4.85
CA ALA A 49 1.99 -4.80 -4.78
C ALA A 49 3.25 -5.56 -5.27
N LEU A 50 3.11 -6.74 -5.87
CA LEU A 50 4.21 -7.61 -6.29
C LEU A 50 5.14 -8.10 -5.15
N LEU A 51 4.70 -8.00 -3.90
CA LEU A 51 5.48 -8.43 -2.73
C LEU A 51 5.31 -9.92 -2.41
N HIS A 52 4.24 -10.55 -2.90
CA HIS A 52 3.98 -11.97 -2.72
C HIS A 52 3.60 -12.60 -4.07
N ARG A 53 4.28 -13.71 -4.43
CA ARG A 53 3.98 -14.43 -5.65
C ARG A 53 2.73 -15.28 -5.43
N PRO A 54 1.70 -15.22 -6.29
CA PRO A 54 0.56 -16.13 -6.21
C PRO A 54 0.96 -17.55 -6.63
N ASP A 55 0.22 -18.53 -6.14
CA ASP A 55 0.35 -19.93 -6.55
C ASP A 55 -0.20 -20.13 -7.97
N SER A 56 -1.30 -19.42 -8.29
CA SER A 56 -1.89 -19.37 -9.63
C SER A 56 -2.57 -18.03 -9.88
N GLY A 57 -2.99 -17.81 -11.13
CA GLY A 57 -3.50 -16.51 -11.59
C GLY A 57 -2.38 -15.55 -11.94
N ARG A 58 -2.73 -14.27 -12.16
CA ARG A 58 -1.77 -13.25 -12.56
C ARG A 58 -2.17 -11.86 -12.08
N VAL A 59 -1.18 -10.98 -11.99
CA VAL A 59 -1.36 -9.53 -11.83
C VAL A 59 -1.02 -8.86 -13.14
N VAL A 60 -1.86 -7.92 -13.57
CA VAL A 60 -1.67 -7.11 -14.77
C VAL A 60 -1.61 -5.65 -14.36
N ILE A 61 -0.64 -4.92 -14.86
CA ILE A 61 -0.38 -3.51 -14.55
C ILE A 61 -0.37 -2.75 -15.87
N ASP A 62 -1.38 -1.92 -16.08
CA ASP A 62 -1.54 -1.13 -17.31
C ASP A 62 -1.48 -1.98 -18.60
N GLY A 63 -2.13 -3.14 -18.59
CA GLY A 63 -2.17 -4.09 -19.69
C GLY A 63 -0.99 -5.06 -19.76
N GLU A 64 0.07 -4.84 -18.98
CA GLU A 64 1.25 -5.68 -18.97
C GLU A 64 1.25 -6.65 -17.78
N PRO A 65 1.46 -7.96 -17.98
CA PRO A 65 1.53 -8.89 -16.89
C PRO A 65 2.75 -8.64 -16.01
N ALA A 66 2.63 -8.90 -14.72
CA ALA A 66 3.75 -8.85 -13.80
C ALA A 66 4.86 -9.83 -14.22
N ARG A 67 6.06 -9.30 -14.45
CA ARG A 67 7.22 -10.04 -14.96
C ARG A 67 8.12 -10.59 -13.86
N GLY A 68 7.70 -10.49 -12.60
CA GLY A 68 8.45 -10.99 -11.45
C GLY A 68 7.86 -10.50 -10.14
N TRP A 69 8.50 -10.90 -9.02
CA TRP A 69 8.01 -10.66 -7.67
C TRP A 69 9.15 -10.18 -6.78
N ARG A 70 8.86 -9.28 -5.85
CA ARG A 70 9.84 -8.68 -4.94
C ARG A 70 10.99 -8.03 -5.74
N HIS A 71 12.23 -8.30 -5.34
CA HIS A 71 13.43 -7.77 -6.00
C HIS A 71 13.63 -8.25 -7.45
N ARG A 72 12.97 -9.35 -7.86
CA ARG A 72 13.04 -9.90 -9.24
C ARG A 72 12.05 -9.23 -10.20
N ALA A 73 11.07 -8.50 -9.69
CA ALA A 73 10.19 -7.72 -10.56
C ALA A 73 10.99 -6.55 -11.18
N PRO A 74 10.75 -6.20 -12.46
CA PRO A 74 11.39 -5.05 -13.09
C PRO A 74 11.23 -3.78 -12.25
N ARG A 75 12.25 -2.91 -12.25
CA ARG A 75 12.23 -1.66 -11.47
C ARG A 75 10.97 -0.83 -11.77
N GLU A 76 10.64 -0.66 -13.02
CA GLU A 76 9.46 0.04 -13.52
C GLU A 76 8.15 -0.46 -12.86
N GLN A 77 7.98 -1.79 -12.78
CA GLN A 77 6.81 -2.38 -12.14
C GLN A 77 6.85 -2.23 -10.61
N ARG A 78 8.03 -2.38 -9.97
CA ARG A 78 8.16 -2.22 -8.51
C ARG A 78 7.90 -0.79 -8.04
N THR A 79 8.42 0.20 -8.77
CA THR A 79 8.29 1.62 -8.41
C THR A 79 6.91 2.19 -8.73
N ALA A 80 6.06 1.43 -9.45
CA ALA A 80 4.67 1.80 -9.68
C ALA A 80 3.81 1.72 -8.39
N PHE A 81 4.30 1.06 -7.35
CA PHE A 81 3.54 0.84 -6.10
C PHE A 81 4.14 1.60 -4.92
N GLY A 82 3.26 2.29 -4.18
CA GLY A 82 3.50 2.73 -2.81
C GLY A 82 2.70 1.86 -1.85
N VAL A 83 3.34 1.32 -0.82
CA VAL A 83 2.68 0.41 0.13
C VAL A 83 2.82 0.94 1.55
N VAL A 84 1.69 1.03 2.24
CA VAL A 84 1.62 1.38 3.66
C VAL A 84 1.02 0.19 4.41
N PHE A 85 1.77 -0.33 5.37
CA PHE A 85 1.37 -1.51 6.15
C PHE A 85 0.72 -1.12 7.48
N GLN A 86 -0.04 -2.05 8.05
CA GLN A 86 -0.71 -1.92 9.34
C GLN A 86 0.24 -1.60 10.49
N GLN A 87 1.39 -2.27 10.54
CA GLN A 87 2.37 -2.16 11.61
C GLN A 87 3.62 -1.41 11.13
N PRO A 88 3.73 -0.10 11.39
CA PRO A 88 4.86 0.69 10.91
C PRO A 88 6.18 0.21 11.48
N ARG A 89 6.23 -0.26 12.75
CA ARG A 89 7.45 -0.76 13.37
C ARG A 89 8.00 -2.02 12.71
N MET A 90 7.14 -2.86 12.11
CA MET A 90 7.57 -4.06 11.38
C MET A 90 8.02 -3.75 9.95
N SER A 91 7.67 -2.57 9.43
CA SER A 91 8.01 -2.13 8.08
C SER A 91 9.18 -1.13 8.02
N ALA A 92 9.63 -0.63 9.18
CA ALA A 92 10.73 0.31 9.31
C ALA A 92 11.98 -0.37 9.90
N ASP A 93 13.15 -0.15 9.31
CA ASP A 93 14.42 -0.57 9.94
C ASP A 93 14.65 0.28 11.21
N PRO A 94 14.69 -0.32 12.41
CA PRO A 94 14.80 0.41 13.68
C PRO A 94 16.11 1.18 13.85
N ARG A 95 17.11 0.92 13.00
CA ARG A 95 18.44 1.56 13.03
C ARG A 95 18.46 2.87 12.24
N LEU A 96 17.55 3.03 11.27
CA LEU A 96 17.49 4.21 10.43
C LEU A 96 16.84 5.39 11.16
N ARG A 97 17.29 6.61 10.85
CA ARG A 97 16.56 7.84 11.19
C ARG A 97 15.35 7.98 10.28
N LEU A 98 14.33 8.72 10.70
CA LEU A 98 13.14 8.92 9.86
C LEU A 98 13.47 9.58 8.51
N ALA A 99 14.43 10.49 8.47
CA ALA A 99 14.92 11.04 7.20
C ALA A 99 15.48 9.96 6.29
N ASP A 100 16.27 9.02 6.82
CA ASP A 100 16.87 7.93 6.06
C ASP A 100 15.82 6.91 5.62
N LEU A 101 14.83 6.63 6.47
CA LEU A 101 13.69 5.78 6.16
C LEU A 101 12.87 6.34 4.97
N ILE A 102 12.60 7.64 4.97
CA ILE A 102 11.88 8.32 3.86
C ILE A 102 12.73 8.32 2.60
N ALA A 103 14.06 8.51 2.72
CA ALA A 103 15.00 8.56 1.60
C ALA A 103 15.30 7.19 0.98
N GLU A 104 15.00 6.08 1.68
CA GLU A 104 15.36 4.72 1.28
C GLU A 104 14.96 4.38 -0.17
N PRO A 105 13.72 4.61 -0.63
CA PRO A 105 13.32 4.32 -2.01
C PRO A 105 14.08 5.17 -3.05
N LEU A 106 14.34 6.44 -2.73
CA LEU A 106 15.08 7.35 -3.60
C LEU A 106 16.52 6.81 -3.81
N ARG A 107 17.23 6.52 -2.70
CA ARG A 107 18.57 5.95 -2.75
C ARG A 107 18.61 4.60 -3.49
N ALA A 108 17.67 3.71 -3.21
CA ALA A 108 17.57 2.40 -3.87
C ALA A 108 17.35 2.50 -5.39
N THR A 109 16.83 3.63 -5.85
CA THR A 109 16.65 3.91 -7.28
C THR A 109 17.73 4.82 -7.88
N GLY A 110 18.77 5.17 -7.11
CA GLY A 110 19.86 6.04 -7.58
C GLY A 110 19.48 7.52 -7.65
N LEU A 111 18.32 7.90 -7.12
CA LEU A 111 17.92 9.30 -6.99
C LEU A 111 18.54 9.90 -5.73
N LYS A 112 18.94 11.16 -5.83
CA LYS A 112 19.40 11.91 -4.67
C LYS A 112 18.18 12.34 -3.83
N PRO A 113 18.24 12.19 -2.51
CA PRO A 113 17.13 12.59 -1.64
C PRO A 113 16.93 14.11 -1.61
N ASP A 114 18.03 14.88 -1.62
CA ASP A 114 18.10 16.36 -1.54
C ASP A 114 16.96 16.93 -0.64
N ASP A 115 16.28 18.00 -1.06
CA ASP A 115 15.18 18.61 -0.33
C ASP A 115 13.89 17.77 -0.33
N ARG A 116 13.82 16.71 -1.16
CA ARG A 116 12.65 15.87 -1.33
C ARG A 116 12.17 15.20 -0.04
N VAL A 117 13.09 14.85 0.86
CA VAL A 117 12.75 14.26 2.16
C VAL A 117 12.01 15.26 3.05
N GLY A 118 12.47 16.52 3.06
CA GLY A 118 11.80 17.60 3.80
C GLY A 118 10.39 17.88 3.26
N GLU A 119 10.24 17.94 1.95
CA GLU A 119 8.94 18.12 1.27
C GLU A 119 7.97 16.98 1.61
N LEU A 120 8.41 15.73 1.49
CA LEU A 120 7.60 14.56 1.83
C LEU A 120 7.20 14.53 3.31
N ALA A 121 8.12 14.89 4.20
CA ALA A 121 7.83 14.99 5.63
C ALA A 121 6.79 16.08 5.91
N ALA A 122 6.91 17.25 5.28
CA ALA A 122 5.94 18.33 5.41
C ALA A 122 4.55 17.89 4.88
N THR A 123 4.49 17.21 3.73
CA THR A 123 3.25 16.69 3.13
C THR A 123 2.48 15.80 4.11
N VAL A 124 3.17 14.94 4.86
CA VAL A 124 2.51 14.05 5.83
C VAL A 124 2.35 14.70 7.23
N GLY A 125 2.68 15.98 7.38
CA GLY A 125 2.61 16.68 8.66
C GLY A 125 3.61 16.16 9.71
N LEU A 126 4.80 15.74 9.27
CA LEU A 126 5.89 15.31 10.14
C LEU A 126 6.86 16.47 10.34
N GLY A 127 7.03 16.93 11.60
CA GLY A 127 7.91 18.02 11.94
C GLY A 127 9.38 17.74 11.60
N ALA A 128 10.12 18.75 11.16
CA ALA A 128 11.51 18.61 10.77
C ALA A 128 12.43 18.13 11.94
N ASP A 129 12.06 18.45 13.17
CA ASP A 129 12.74 17.99 14.39
C ASP A 129 12.67 16.48 14.60
N LEU A 130 11.66 15.83 14.02
CA LEU A 130 11.51 14.37 14.09
C LEU A 130 12.37 13.62 13.07
N LEU A 131 12.84 14.27 12.02
CA LEU A 131 13.60 13.63 10.95
C LEU A 131 14.92 13.00 11.44
N SER A 132 15.51 13.54 12.49
CA SER A 132 16.72 12.97 13.13
C SER A 132 16.44 11.81 14.07
N ARG A 133 15.18 11.57 14.46
CA ARG A 133 14.76 10.52 15.37
C ARG A 133 14.72 9.16 14.68
N ARG A 134 14.81 8.12 15.53
CA ARG A 134 14.65 6.71 15.09
C ARG A 134 13.24 6.20 15.38
N PRO A 135 12.81 5.09 14.76
CA PRO A 135 11.47 4.53 14.98
C PRO A 135 11.05 4.34 16.45
N HIS A 136 11.96 3.95 17.33
CA HIS A 136 11.68 3.75 18.75
C HIS A 136 11.57 5.06 19.57
N GLU A 137 11.94 6.19 18.99
CA GLU A 137 11.92 7.51 19.65
C GLU A 137 10.67 8.34 19.29
N VAL A 138 9.75 7.77 18.50
CA VAL A 138 8.55 8.45 18.02
C VAL A 138 7.29 7.63 18.27
N SER A 139 6.12 8.28 18.29
CA SER A 139 4.84 7.60 18.40
C SER A 139 4.53 6.76 17.15
N ASP A 140 3.60 5.80 17.26
CA ASP A 140 3.19 4.98 16.12
C ASP A 140 2.54 5.82 15.02
N GLY A 141 1.78 6.86 15.37
CA GLY A 141 1.22 7.81 14.41
C GLY A 141 2.27 8.61 13.66
N GLN A 142 3.34 9.08 14.36
CA GLN A 142 4.47 9.76 13.73
C GLN A 142 5.25 8.81 12.80
N LEU A 143 5.48 7.58 13.24
CA LEU A 143 6.13 6.57 12.42
C LEU A 143 5.29 6.19 11.19
N GLN A 144 3.96 6.10 11.35
CA GLN A 144 3.05 5.83 10.24
C GLN A 144 3.10 6.95 9.19
N ARG A 145 3.17 8.22 9.63
CA ARG A 145 3.40 9.37 8.73
C ARG A 145 4.71 9.22 7.95
N ALA A 146 5.80 8.84 8.61
CA ALA A 146 7.08 8.59 7.94
C ALA A 146 7.01 7.42 6.95
N CYS A 147 6.28 6.34 7.28
CA CYS A 147 6.04 5.23 6.36
C CYS A 147 5.19 5.64 5.16
N LEU A 148 4.18 6.50 5.35
CA LEU A 148 3.42 7.08 4.24
C LEU A 148 4.31 7.97 3.36
N ALA A 149 5.11 8.87 3.93
CA ALA A 149 6.06 9.69 3.18
C ALA A 149 7.01 8.85 2.34
N ARG A 150 7.57 7.77 2.92
CA ARG A 150 8.39 6.79 2.22
C ARG A 150 7.66 6.16 1.03
N SER A 151 6.40 5.80 1.20
CA SER A 151 5.60 5.16 0.14
C SER A 151 5.33 6.09 -1.04
N LEU A 152 5.27 7.40 -0.81
CA LEU A 152 5.03 8.44 -1.81
C LEU A 152 6.33 8.91 -2.51
N ALA A 153 7.50 8.53 -2.01
CA ALA A 153 8.80 9.08 -2.43
C ALA A 153 9.07 8.94 -3.94
N LEU A 154 8.65 7.84 -4.55
CA LEU A 154 8.84 7.56 -5.98
C LEU A 154 7.64 7.94 -6.85
N ARG A 155 6.68 8.71 -6.32
CA ARG A 155 5.44 9.09 -7.02
C ARG A 155 4.71 7.89 -7.63
N PRO A 156 4.32 6.89 -6.82
CA PRO A 156 3.70 5.66 -7.31
C PRO A 156 2.36 5.94 -8.02
N ARG A 157 2.05 5.10 -9.03
CA ARG A 157 0.76 5.12 -9.72
C ARG A 157 -0.33 4.35 -8.97
N TRP A 158 0.06 3.47 -8.07
CA TRP A 158 -0.82 2.62 -7.28
C TRP A 158 -0.44 2.70 -5.81
N LEU A 159 -1.40 3.07 -4.97
CA LEU A 159 -1.25 3.04 -3.52
C LEU A 159 -1.96 1.82 -2.95
N ILE A 160 -1.28 1.09 -2.10
CA ILE A 160 -1.83 -0.05 -1.36
C ILE A 160 -1.74 0.27 0.14
N CYS A 161 -2.88 0.51 0.77
CA CYS A 161 -2.98 0.82 2.19
C CYS A 161 -3.56 -0.38 2.94
N ASP A 162 -2.70 -1.18 3.56
CA ASP A 162 -3.09 -2.39 4.29
C ASP A 162 -3.31 -2.06 5.76
N GLU A 163 -4.58 -1.83 6.16
CA GLU A 163 -5.03 -1.48 7.52
C GLU A 163 -4.24 -0.32 8.16
N MET A 164 -3.78 0.66 7.37
CA MET A 164 -2.84 1.69 7.80
C MET A 164 -3.34 2.59 8.95
N THR A 165 -4.64 2.52 9.27
CA THR A 165 -5.30 3.36 10.27
C THR A 165 -5.75 2.59 11.52
N ALA A 166 -5.59 1.27 11.54
CA ALA A 166 -6.19 0.39 12.56
C ALA A 166 -5.72 0.66 14.01
N MET A 167 -4.54 1.27 14.19
CA MET A 167 -3.93 1.55 15.51
C MET A 167 -3.89 3.04 15.85
N LEU A 168 -4.64 3.87 15.11
CA LEU A 168 -4.56 5.32 15.20
C LEU A 168 -5.86 5.93 15.73
N ASP A 169 -5.74 7.06 16.39
CA ASP A 169 -6.89 7.88 16.76
C ASP A 169 -7.58 8.49 15.54
N ALA A 170 -8.81 8.97 15.72
CA ALA A 170 -9.63 9.47 14.62
C ALA A 170 -9.01 10.70 13.92
N SER A 171 -8.31 11.56 14.66
CA SER A 171 -7.69 12.78 14.09
C SER A 171 -6.49 12.43 13.23
N THR A 172 -5.64 11.52 13.69
CA THR A 172 -4.49 11.02 12.92
C THR A 172 -4.97 10.22 11.71
N THR A 173 -6.01 9.40 11.84
CA THR A 173 -6.66 8.69 10.73
C THR A 173 -7.12 9.66 9.66
N ALA A 174 -7.90 10.69 10.03
CA ALA A 174 -8.41 11.67 9.07
C ALA A 174 -7.27 12.42 8.35
N ALA A 175 -6.21 12.79 9.08
CA ALA A 175 -5.05 13.45 8.50
C ALA A 175 -4.32 12.57 7.47
N LEU A 176 -4.10 11.27 7.78
CA LEU A 176 -3.44 10.36 6.84
C LEU A 176 -4.29 10.07 5.60
N VAL A 177 -5.60 9.89 5.78
CA VAL A 177 -6.56 9.74 4.66
C VAL A 177 -6.53 10.99 3.79
N GLY A 178 -6.53 12.20 4.38
CA GLY A 178 -6.42 13.46 3.66
C GLY A 178 -5.17 13.52 2.78
N VAL A 179 -4.00 13.18 3.33
CA VAL A 179 -2.74 13.14 2.55
C VAL A 179 -2.82 12.18 1.35
N VAL A 180 -3.42 11.00 1.54
CA VAL A 180 -3.60 10.04 0.44
C VAL A 180 -4.53 10.60 -0.63
N GLU A 181 -5.64 11.23 -0.25
CA GLU A 181 -6.60 11.83 -1.19
C GLU A 181 -5.99 13.02 -1.94
N ASP A 182 -5.26 13.91 -1.27
CA ASP A 182 -4.55 15.03 -1.91
C ASP A 182 -3.54 14.51 -2.94
N TYR A 183 -2.77 13.48 -2.58
CA TYR A 183 -1.84 12.84 -3.50
C TYR A 183 -2.55 12.23 -4.72
N ARG A 184 -3.67 11.54 -4.50
CA ARG A 184 -4.47 10.94 -5.57
C ARG A 184 -5.08 12.01 -6.50
N ALA A 185 -5.60 13.08 -5.93
CA ALA A 185 -6.14 14.20 -6.69
C ALA A 185 -5.07 14.87 -7.57
N GLU A 186 -3.83 14.99 -7.06
CA GLU A 186 -2.69 15.56 -7.81
C GLU A 186 -2.22 14.64 -8.94
N THR A 187 -2.12 13.32 -8.67
CA THR A 187 -1.39 12.39 -9.54
C THR A 187 -2.27 11.47 -10.38
N GLY A 188 -3.55 11.34 -10.05
CA GLY A 188 -4.44 10.33 -10.64
C GLY A 188 -4.10 8.90 -10.20
N ALA A 189 -3.40 8.72 -9.06
CA ALA A 189 -3.04 7.40 -8.57
C ALA A 189 -4.29 6.59 -8.17
N GLY A 190 -4.31 5.29 -8.51
CA GLY A 190 -5.30 4.35 -8.02
C GLY A 190 -4.99 3.90 -6.59
N LEU A 191 -6.02 3.56 -5.82
CA LEU A 191 -5.90 3.14 -4.42
C LEU A 191 -6.59 1.79 -4.17
N LEU A 192 -5.88 0.90 -3.50
CA LEU A 192 -6.46 -0.23 -2.77
C LEU A 192 -6.35 0.03 -1.27
N ALA A 193 -7.45 0.34 -0.63
CA ALA A 193 -7.54 0.45 0.82
C ALA A 193 -8.11 -0.83 1.41
N VAL A 194 -7.34 -1.49 2.25
CA VAL A 194 -7.73 -2.75 2.91
C VAL A 194 -8.06 -2.48 4.36
N GLY A 195 -9.17 -3.01 4.84
CA GLY A 195 -9.57 -2.81 6.23
C GLY A 195 -10.75 -3.65 6.67
N HIS A 196 -11.11 -3.49 7.94
CA HIS A 196 -12.30 -4.09 8.55
C HIS A 196 -13.33 -3.02 9.00
N ASP A 197 -12.96 -1.73 9.01
CA ASP A 197 -13.88 -0.64 9.29
C ASP A 197 -14.68 -0.27 8.03
N ARG A 198 -15.90 -0.78 7.96
CA ARG A 198 -16.85 -0.52 6.87
C ARG A 198 -17.11 0.98 6.69
N ARG A 199 -17.36 1.71 7.79
CA ARG A 199 -17.73 3.13 7.74
C ARG A 199 -16.60 3.98 7.17
N LEU A 200 -15.37 3.69 7.58
CA LEU A 200 -14.19 4.37 7.05
C LEU A 200 -14.05 4.10 5.55
N LEU A 201 -14.07 2.82 5.13
CA LEU A 201 -13.85 2.46 3.73
C LEU A 201 -14.96 2.99 2.80
N GLU A 202 -16.23 2.97 3.22
CA GLU A 202 -17.34 3.51 2.44
C GLU A 202 -17.28 5.04 2.30
N ARG A 203 -16.68 5.75 3.26
CA ARG A 203 -16.47 7.20 3.18
C ARG A 203 -15.21 7.57 2.40
N TRP A 204 -14.21 6.72 2.45
CA TRP A 204 -12.92 6.96 1.81
C TRP A 204 -12.88 6.52 0.35
N CYS A 205 -13.49 5.38 0.02
CA CYS A 205 -13.39 4.77 -1.29
C CYS A 205 -14.68 4.95 -2.10
N GLY A 206 -14.55 5.23 -3.38
CA GLY A 206 -15.71 5.34 -4.30
C GLY A 206 -16.43 4.00 -4.51
N ARG A 207 -15.73 2.88 -4.28
CA ARG A 207 -16.28 1.52 -4.34
C ARG A 207 -15.69 0.66 -3.24
N THR A 208 -16.54 -0.16 -2.60
CA THR A 208 -16.09 -1.20 -1.66
C THR A 208 -16.43 -2.57 -2.19
N VAL A 209 -15.50 -3.50 -1.99
CA VAL A 209 -15.63 -4.92 -2.35
C VAL A 209 -15.57 -5.74 -1.07
N ALA A 210 -16.59 -6.55 -0.83
CA ALA A 210 -16.56 -7.50 0.27
C ALA A 210 -15.62 -8.66 -0.07
N TRP A 211 -14.95 -9.21 0.94
CA TRP A 211 -14.03 -10.34 0.77
C TRP A 211 -14.67 -11.51 0.00
N ASP A 212 -15.91 -11.86 0.38
CA ASP A 212 -16.62 -12.99 -0.22
C ASP A 212 -16.96 -12.77 -1.71
N ALA A 213 -16.99 -11.53 -2.15
CA ALA A 213 -17.24 -11.19 -3.56
C ALA A 213 -15.98 -11.31 -4.44
N LEU A 214 -14.77 -11.40 -3.87
CA LEU A 214 -13.55 -11.54 -4.64
C LEU A 214 -13.46 -12.87 -5.40
N GLY A 215 -13.95 -13.98 -4.81
CA GLY A 215 -13.94 -15.30 -5.41
C GLY A 215 -15.06 -15.53 -6.44
N SER A 216 -16.12 -14.74 -6.42
CA SER A 216 -17.27 -14.87 -7.34
C SER A 216 -17.07 -14.11 -8.66
N ALA A 217 -16.10 -13.22 -8.75
CA ALA A 217 -15.83 -12.43 -9.97
C ALA A 217 -15.21 -13.25 -11.12
N GLY A 218 -14.90 -14.53 -10.92
CA GLY A 218 -14.27 -15.43 -11.92
C GLY A 218 -15.22 -16.37 -12.68
N GLU A 219 -16.52 -16.38 -12.36
CA GLU A 219 -17.48 -17.27 -13.04
C GLU A 219 -18.26 -16.63 -14.20
N GLY A 220 -17.87 -15.45 -14.62
CA GLY A 220 -18.52 -14.71 -15.71
C GLY A 220 -17.59 -14.43 -16.89
N ARG A 221 -17.30 -15.43 -17.75
CA ARG A 221 -17.08 -15.49 -19.21
C ARG A 221 -15.98 -16.43 -19.61
#